data_466043c61fd91026baba1b7d01929ad7
#
_entry.id   466043c61fd91026baba1b7d01929ad7
#
_cell.length_a   1.000
_cell.length_b   1.000
_cell.length_c   1.000
_cell.angle_alpha   90.00
_cell.angle_beta   90.00
_cell.angle_gamma   90.00
#
_symmetry.space_group_name_H-M   'P 1'
#
loop_
_entity.id
_entity.type
_entity.pdbx_description
1 polymer ?
#
loop_
_entity_poly.entity_id
_entity_poly.type
_entity_poly.pdbx_seq_one_letter_code
_entity_poly.pdbx_strand_id
1 'polypeptide(L)'
;DSSPSSIKTRLIFFILFLGITLYISSSDKIITGIYVKGVEVAGLTKEQAIEKVTTEFNNVLPNNLTVVHGEYETQLNLEDIGANLNIEDAVNRAYNIGRDSNIFKNMGTIIKNLVSANDLELNVTVNTEQCTAILNDISTKLPDTVVQSSYYVEGNKLIITRGKTGNIVDVTPSIENIKNKIQDLSYASSKIELVTVSKDPDAIDIDKIHNEIYKEPVNAYYTTNPYVVYPHENGVDFNISVDEAKAMLNEVKDEYEIPLKYTAPSVTTNMIGTEAFPDLLAKFSTNYNARDTDRTTNLRLAAEKINGTVLMPGETFSYNTVVGERTIAAGYKEAAMYQNGEVVDGLGGGICQISTTLYNAVLYSNLEIVERRNHQFVPSYAKAGRDATVVYGSIDFKFKNTRNYPVKILCTVSGGVAKCEIYGLKENPDYDVEITS
;
A
#
# COMPACT_ATOMS: atom_id res chain seq x y z
N ASP A 1 40.95 -21.24 -75.50
CA ASP A 1 42.40 -21.28 -75.80
C ASP A 1 43.05 -22.21 -74.76
N SER A 2 43.23 -23.49 -75.21
CA SER A 2 43.90 -24.55 -74.44
C SER A 2 45.39 -24.65 -74.78
N SER A 3 46.09 -23.53 -74.60
CA SER A 3 47.56 -23.58 -74.81
C SER A 3 48.23 -24.34 -73.65
N PRO A 4 49.26 -25.16 -73.87
CA PRO A 4 49.93 -25.91 -72.79
C PRO A 4 50.52 -25.03 -71.69
N SER A 5 50.80 -23.75 -71.94
CA SER A 5 51.23 -22.76 -70.97
C SER A 5 50.09 -22.33 -70.02
N SER A 6 48.86 -22.19 -70.53
CA SER A 6 47.67 -21.87 -69.80
C SER A 6 47.29 -22.99 -68.82
N ILE A 7 47.43 -24.25 -69.21
CA ILE A 7 47.14 -25.43 -68.38
C ILE A 7 48.12 -25.53 -67.19
N LYS A 8 49.45 -25.33 -67.48
CA LYS A 8 50.49 -25.33 -66.44
C LYS A 8 50.27 -24.22 -65.41
N THR A 9 49.92 -23.04 -65.85
CA THR A 9 49.64 -21.90 -64.96
C THR A 9 48.44 -22.17 -64.08
N ARG A 10 47.34 -22.71 -64.62
CA ARG A 10 46.15 -23.09 -63.86
C ARG A 10 46.43 -24.19 -62.81
N LEU A 11 47.27 -25.19 -63.18
CA LEU A 11 47.67 -26.25 -62.27
C LEU A 11 48.54 -25.73 -61.11
N ILE A 12 49.45 -24.80 -61.36
CA ILE A 12 50.27 -24.16 -60.33
C ILE A 12 49.41 -23.39 -59.36
N PHE A 13 48.46 -22.58 -59.87
CA PHE A 13 47.49 -21.85 -58.96
C PHE A 13 46.65 -22.81 -58.17
N PHE A 14 46.16 -23.91 -58.76
CA PHE A 14 45.39 -24.94 -58.06
C PHE A 14 46.16 -25.57 -56.86
N ILE A 15 47.46 -26.00 -57.17
CA ILE A 15 48.33 -26.58 -56.15
C ILE A 15 48.65 -25.56 -55.04
N LEU A 16 48.88 -24.28 -55.41
CA LEU A 16 49.12 -23.22 -54.44
C LEU A 16 47.93 -23.02 -53.53
N PHE A 17 46.70 -22.87 -54.04
CA PHE A 17 45.51 -22.68 -53.29
C PHE A 17 45.10 -23.91 -52.43
N LEU A 18 45.39 -25.13 -52.98
CA LEU A 18 45.21 -26.36 -52.21
C LEU A 18 46.15 -26.39 -50.99
N GLY A 19 47.44 -26.02 -51.20
CA GLY A 19 48.44 -25.91 -50.14
C GLY A 19 47.99 -24.86 -49.04
N ILE A 20 47.50 -23.70 -49.47
CA ILE A 20 46.96 -22.66 -48.58
C ILE A 20 45.75 -23.19 -47.79
N THR A 21 44.84 -23.89 -48.46
CA THR A 21 43.65 -24.45 -47.81
C THR A 21 44.04 -25.49 -46.76
N LEU A 22 45.02 -26.38 -47.07
CA LEU A 22 45.51 -27.33 -46.06
C LEU A 22 46.22 -26.65 -44.90
N TYR A 23 47.04 -25.64 -45.16
CA TYR A 23 47.66 -24.83 -44.09
C TYR A 23 46.65 -24.16 -43.20
N ILE A 24 45.62 -23.50 -43.78
CA ILE A 24 44.56 -22.87 -43.06
C ILE A 24 43.76 -23.90 -42.24
N SER A 25 43.45 -25.07 -42.79
CA SER A 25 42.73 -26.13 -42.09
C SER A 25 43.51 -26.67 -40.87
N SER A 26 44.84 -26.57 -40.87
CA SER A 26 45.72 -26.98 -39.78
C SER A 26 46.07 -25.81 -38.81
N SER A 27 45.80 -24.57 -39.19
CA SER A 27 46.09 -23.37 -38.39
C SER A 27 45.05 -23.14 -37.31
N ASP A 28 45.45 -22.61 -36.16
CA ASP A 28 44.60 -22.14 -35.08
C ASP A 28 44.09 -20.70 -35.26
N LYS A 29 44.46 -20.05 -36.41
CA LYS A 29 44.14 -18.65 -36.68
C LYS A 29 42.96 -18.49 -37.63
N ILE A 30 42.17 -17.45 -37.43
CA ILE A 30 41.07 -17.05 -38.32
C ILE A 30 41.62 -16.55 -39.64
N ILE A 31 40.97 -16.89 -40.75
CA ILE A 31 41.42 -16.49 -42.11
C ILE A 31 41.29 -14.99 -42.36
N THR A 32 42.01 -14.51 -43.37
CA THR A 32 41.99 -13.11 -43.79
C THR A 32 40.61 -12.69 -44.28
N GLY A 33 40.24 -11.41 -44.04
CA GLY A 33 39.02 -10.79 -44.53
C GLY A 33 37.79 -11.09 -43.66
N ILE A 34 37.97 -11.59 -42.45
CA ILE A 34 36.88 -11.85 -41.50
C ILE A 34 36.82 -10.77 -40.43
N TYR A 35 35.61 -10.29 -40.21
CA TYR A 35 35.25 -9.29 -39.18
C TYR A 35 34.12 -9.84 -38.33
N VAL A 36 34.00 -9.32 -37.10
CA VAL A 36 32.86 -9.53 -36.20
C VAL A 36 32.32 -8.15 -35.83
N LYS A 37 31.19 -7.78 -36.38
CA LYS A 37 30.53 -6.49 -36.20
C LYS A 37 31.52 -5.30 -36.35
N GLY A 38 32.26 -5.30 -37.48
CA GLY A 38 33.25 -4.28 -37.82
C GLY A 38 34.64 -4.47 -37.22
N VAL A 39 34.81 -5.34 -36.23
CA VAL A 39 36.12 -5.62 -35.61
C VAL A 39 36.85 -6.69 -36.40
N GLU A 40 38.05 -6.35 -36.95
CA GLU A 40 38.88 -7.31 -37.70
C GLU A 40 39.44 -8.39 -36.76
N VAL A 41 39.12 -9.66 -37.06
CA VAL A 41 39.59 -10.82 -36.28
C VAL A 41 40.53 -11.71 -37.09
N ALA A 42 40.85 -11.32 -38.31
CA ALA A 42 41.79 -12.04 -39.21
C ALA A 42 43.16 -12.21 -38.55
N GLY A 43 43.75 -13.40 -38.69
CA GLY A 43 45.09 -13.75 -38.21
C GLY A 43 45.19 -13.97 -36.69
N LEU A 44 44.09 -13.85 -35.94
CA LEU A 44 44.02 -14.09 -34.51
C LEU A 44 43.60 -15.53 -34.19
N THR A 45 44.00 -16.05 -33.02
CA THR A 45 43.39 -17.27 -32.47
C THR A 45 41.97 -16.95 -31.95
N LYS A 46 41.18 -17.96 -31.59
CA LYS A 46 39.84 -17.75 -31.02
C LYS A 46 39.90 -16.90 -29.77
N GLU A 47 40.80 -17.21 -28.85
CA GLU A 47 40.96 -16.52 -27.56
C GLU A 47 41.34 -15.06 -27.79
N GLN A 48 42.31 -14.79 -28.68
CA GLN A 48 42.74 -13.43 -29.04
C GLN A 48 41.59 -12.65 -29.72
N ALA A 49 40.80 -13.29 -30.56
CA ALA A 49 39.66 -12.67 -31.22
C ALA A 49 38.53 -12.34 -30.22
N ILE A 50 38.21 -13.25 -29.29
CA ILE A 50 37.21 -12.99 -28.22
C ILE A 50 37.69 -11.82 -27.37
N GLU A 51 38.95 -11.82 -26.91
CA GLU A 51 39.51 -10.73 -26.08
C GLU A 51 39.45 -9.39 -26.82
N LYS A 52 39.87 -9.36 -28.11
CA LYS A 52 39.86 -8.15 -28.92
C LYS A 52 38.45 -7.58 -29.10
N VAL A 53 37.49 -8.42 -29.53
CA VAL A 53 36.08 -7.98 -29.74
C VAL A 53 35.46 -7.52 -28.47
N THR A 54 35.67 -8.26 -27.37
CA THR A 54 35.15 -7.88 -26.04
C THR A 54 35.73 -6.55 -25.58
N THR A 55 37.04 -6.35 -25.74
CA THR A 55 37.70 -5.10 -25.31
C THR A 55 37.23 -3.91 -26.14
N GLU A 56 37.11 -4.06 -27.44
CA GLU A 56 36.62 -2.99 -28.32
C GLU A 56 35.18 -2.61 -27.96
N PHE A 57 34.31 -3.60 -27.73
CA PHE A 57 32.91 -3.31 -27.34
C PHE A 57 32.80 -2.69 -25.96
N ASN A 58 33.53 -3.16 -24.96
CA ASN A 58 33.53 -2.60 -23.63
C ASN A 58 34.03 -1.14 -23.58
N ASN A 59 34.91 -0.76 -24.51
CA ASN A 59 35.41 0.61 -24.59
C ASN A 59 34.44 1.59 -25.25
N VAL A 60 33.52 1.12 -26.06
CA VAL A 60 32.65 1.95 -26.91
C VAL A 60 31.18 1.89 -26.52
N LEU A 61 30.72 0.74 -26.00
CA LEU A 61 29.32 0.51 -25.71
C LEU A 61 28.98 0.79 -24.26
N PRO A 62 27.90 1.52 -23.98
CA PRO A 62 27.46 1.75 -22.62
C PRO A 62 26.84 0.46 -22.02
N ASN A 63 26.92 0.31 -20.70
CA ASN A 63 26.27 -0.80 -20.00
C ASN A 63 24.75 -0.63 -19.86
N ASN A 64 24.23 0.55 -20.21
CA ASN A 64 22.81 0.88 -20.13
C ASN A 64 22.27 1.22 -21.51
N LEU A 65 21.02 0.86 -21.74
CA LEU A 65 20.22 1.35 -22.85
C LEU A 65 19.08 2.23 -22.34
N THR A 66 18.65 3.18 -23.15
CA THR A 66 17.56 4.10 -22.79
C THR A 66 16.28 3.68 -23.50
N VAL A 67 15.22 3.42 -22.74
CA VAL A 67 13.87 3.19 -23.27
C VAL A 67 13.00 4.41 -23.01
N VAL A 68 12.08 4.68 -23.94
CA VAL A 68 11.19 5.85 -23.89
C VAL A 68 9.76 5.49 -24.26
N HIS A 69 8.81 6.27 -23.71
CA HIS A 69 7.41 6.32 -24.14
C HIS A 69 6.89 7.75 -23.91
N GLY A 70 6.64 8.49 -24.98
CA GLY A 70 6.31 9.90 -24.88
C GLY A 70 7.38 10.70 -24.12
N GLU A 71 6.99 11.33 -23.01
CA GLU A 71 7.93 12.05 -22.13
C GLU A 71 8.60 11.17 -21.08
N TYR A 72 8.14 9.93 -20.93
CA TYR A 72 8.75 8.97 -19.99
C TYR A 72 10.06 8.43 -20.55
N GLU A 73 11.11 8.46 -19.74
CA GLU A 73 12.42 7.95 -20.08
C GLU A 73 13.03 7.22 -18.90
N THR A 74 13.60 6.04 -19.14
CA THR A 74 14.35 5.30 -18.14
C THR A 74 15.49 4.52 -18.75
N GLN A 75 16.46 4.13 -17.92
CA GLN A 75 17.61 3.33 -18.33
C GLN A 75 17.44 1.89 -17.87
N LEU A 76 17.78 0.96 -18.76
CA LEU A 76 17.88 -0.47 -18.45
C LEU A 76 19.36 -0.87 -18.49
N ASN A 77 19.82 -1.55 -17.45
CA ASN A 77 21.15 -2.13 -17.44
C ASN A 77 21.13 -3.44 -18.23
N LEU A 78 22.15 -3.66 -19.07
CA LEU A 78 22.27 -4.86 -19.90
C LEU A 78 22.39 -6.14 -19.05
N GLU A 79 23.02 -6.06 -17.88
CA GLU A 79 23.14 -7.17 -16.95
C GLU A 79 21.78 -7.54 -16.35
N ASP A 80 20.98 -6.54 -15.94
CA ASP A 80 19.66 -6.76 -15.34
C ASP A 80 18.67 -7.45 -16.29
N ILE A 81 18.80 -7.20 -17.60
CA ILE A 81 18.00 -7.87 -18.64
C ILE A 81 18.65 -9.16 -19.14
N GLY A 82 19.79 -9.58 -18.56
CA GLY A 82 20.52 -10.78 -18.96
C GLY A 82 20.98 -10.74 -20.41
N ALA A 83 21.36 -9.57 -20.91
CA ALA A 83 21.82 -9.41 -22.30
C ALA A 83 23.18 -10.08 -22.49
N ASN A 84 23.29 -10.89 -23.54
CA ASN A 84 24.53 -11.53 -23.95
C ASN A 84 24.75 -11.33 -25.46
N LEU A 85 25.85 -10.72 -25.80
CA LEU A 85 26.26 -10.48 -27.19
C LEU A 85 26.71 -11.75 -27.89
N ASN A 86 26.94 -12.85 -27.17
CA ASN A 86 27.41 -14.14 -27.69
C ASN A 86 28.64 -14.01 -28.58
N ILE A 87 29.63 -13.21 -28.17
CA ILE A 87 30.86 -12.93 -28.90
C ILE A 87 31.62 -14.24 -29.21
N GLU A 88 31.65 -15.18 -28.26
CA GLU A 88 32.27 -16.48 -28.42
C GLU A 88 31.64 -17.27 -29.58
N ASP A 89 30.32 -17.27 -29.73
CA ASP A 89 29.62 -17.89 -30.86
C ASP A 89 30.03 -17.23 -32.18
N ALA A 90 30.04 -15.90 -32.24
CA ALA A 90 30.43 -15.17 -33.43
C ALA A 90 31.89 -15.48 -33.85
N VAL A 91 32.81 -15.52 -32.88
CA VAL A 91 34.21 -15.89 -33.12
C VAL A 91 34.35 -17.36 -33.54
N ASN A 92 33.57 -18.27 -32.96
CA ASN A 92 33.55 -19.67 -33.37
C ASN A 92 33.04 -19.82 -34.81
N ARG A 93 32.02 -19.08 -35.20
CA ARG A 93 31.55 -19.02 -36.60
C ARG A 93 32.63 -18.44 -37.51
N ALA A 94 33.30 -17.36 -37.10
CA ALA A 94 34.42 -16.76 -37.82
C ALA A 94 35.56 -17.75 -38.06
N TYR A 95 35.96 -18.49 -37.03
CA TYR A 95 37.02 -19.50 -37.13
C TYR A 95 36.66 -20.65 -38.08
N ASN A 96 35.38 -21.07 -38.11
CA ASN A 96 34.93 -22.19 -38.93
C ASN A 96 34.81 -21.85 -40.41
N ILE A 97 34.84 -20.57 -40.79
CA ILE A 97 34.83 -20.16 -42.21
C ILE A 97 36.06 -20.73 -42.91
N GLY A 98 35.83 -21.50 -43.98
CA GLY A 98 36.88 -22.20 -44.74
C GLY A 98 37.38 -23.49 -44.09
N ARG A 99 36.68 -24.01 -43.02
CA ARG A 99 37.03 -25.26 -42.34
C ARG A 99 35.88 -26.25 -42.20
N ASP A 100 34.67 -25.82 -42.40
CA ASP A 100 33.41 -26.54 -42.08
C ASP A 100 32.89 -27.42 -43.23
N SER A 101 33.60 -27.45 -44.36
CA SER A 101 33.15 -28.12 -45.58
C SER A 101 34.25 -29.00 -46.22
N ASN A 102 33.96 -29.56 -47.39
CA ASN A 102 35.00 -30.28 -48.14
C ASN A 102 36.08 -29.32 -48.68
N ILE A 103 37.28 -29.84 -48.94
CA ILE A 103 38.46 -29.05 -49.28
C ILE A 103 38.25 -28.10 -50.49
N PHE A 104 37.45 -28.48 -51.48
CA PHE A 104 37.18 -27.64 -52.63
C PHE A 104 36.26 -26.49 -52.35
N LYS A 105 35.20 -26.70 -51.45
CA LYS A 105 34.33 -25.62 -50.97
C LYS A 105 35.10 -24.68 -50.06
N ASN A 106 35.89 -25.22 -49.12
CA ASN A 106 36.76 -24.43 -48.27
C ASN A 106 37.75 -23.57 -49.07
N MET A 107 38.38 -24.12 -50.11
CA MET A 107 39.22 -23.36 -51.00
C MET A 107 38.48 -22.21 -51.68
N GLY A 108 37.25 -22.44 -52.18
CA GLY A 108 36.39 -21.40 -52.76
C GLY A 108 36.04 -20.30 -51.76
N THR A 109 35.71 -20.69 -50.54
CA THR A 109 35.41 -19.76 -49.45
C THR A 109 36.63 -18.92 -49.07
N ILE A 110 37.80 -19.51 -48.95
CA ILE A 110 39.06 -18.81 -48.64
C ILE A 110 39.38 -17.79 -49.73
N ILE A 111 39.29 -18.19 -51.01
CA ILE A 111 39.56 -17.30 -52.18
C ILE A 111 38.54 -16.12 -52.13
N LYS A 112 37.27 -16.39 -51.85
CA LYS A 112 36.26 -15.34 -51.77
C LYS A 112 36.61 -14.32 -50.67
N ASN A 113 37.04 -14.77 -49.51
CA ASN A 113 37.37 -13.87 -48.38
C ASN A 113 38.69 -13.09 -48.58
N LEU A 114 39.54 -13.49 -49.52
CA LEU A 114 40.72 -12.70 -49.93
C LEU A 114 40.33 -11.43 -50.73
N VAL A 115 39.16 -11.44 -51.38
CA VAL A 115 38.74 -10.35 -52.30
C VAL A 115 37.48 -9.61 -51.76
N SER A 116 36.78 -10.19 -50.80
CA SER A 116 35.58 -9.61 -50.24
C SER A 116 35.54 -9.86 -48.73
N ALA A 117 35.51 -8.79 -47.93
CA ALA A 117 35.37 -8.89 -46.50
C ALA A 117 34.04 -9.58 -46.10
N ASN A 118 34.09 -10.35 -45.03
CA ASN A 118 32.94 -11.04 -44.46
C ASN A 118 32.81 -10.58 -43.01
N ASP A 119 31.78 -9.78 -42.74
CA ASP A 119 31.46 -9.28 -41.41
C ASP A 119 30.33 -10.10 -40.79
N LEU A 120 30.60 -10.71 -39.65
CA LEU A 120 29.65 -11.57 -38.97
C LEU A 120 28.83 -10.78 -37.97
N GLU A 121 27.53 -11.00 -38.03
CA GLU A 121 26.59 -10.49 -37.08
C GLU A 121 26.65 -11.24 -35.72
N LEU A 122 26.31 -10.54 -34.63
CA LEU A 122 26.16 -11.12 -33.31
C LEU A 122 24.82 -11.86 -33.19
N ASN A 123 24.77 -12.89 -32.38
CA ASN A 123 23.55 -13.58 -32.01
C ASN A 123 23.15 -13.16 -30.58
N VAL A 124 22.58 -11.98 -30.45
CA VAL A 124 22.22 -11.42 -29.13
C VAL A 124 21.08 -12.21 -28.49
N THR A 125 21.23 -12.53 -27.23
CA THR A 125 20.18 -13.11 -26.40
C THR A 125 19.91 -12.20 -25.19
N VAL A 126 18.68 -12.22 -24.68
CA VAL A 126 18.27 -11.56 -23.44
C VAL A 126 17.49 -12.57 -22.59
N ASN A 127 17.47 -12.36 -21.28
CA ASN A 127 16.65 -13.16 -20.41
C ASN A 127 15.20 -12.67 -20.48
N THR A 128 14.33 -13.44 -21.12
CA THR A 128 12.94 -13.07 -21.36
C THR A 128 12.17 -12.86 -20.06
N GLU A 129 12.42 -13.64 -19.02
CA GLU A 129 11.73 -13.52 -17.73
C GLU A 129 12.11 -12.22 -17.00
N GLN A 130 13.41 -11.91 -16.94
CA GLN A 130 13.91 -10.66 -16.36
C GLN A 130 13.40 -9.44 -17.13
N CYS A 131 13.49 -9.47 -18.48
CA CYS A 131 12.93 -8.41 -19.32
C CYS A 131 11.43 -8.20 -19.08
N THR A 132 10.67 -9.28 -18.99
CA THR A 132 9.22 -9.23 -18.74
C THR A 132 8.92 -8.56 -17.42
N ALA A 133 9.63 -8.93 -16.34
CA ALA A 133 9.45 -8.34 -15.02
C ALA A 133 9.73 -6.84 -15.02
N ILE A 134 10.85 -6.43 -15.64
CA ILE A 134 11.25 -5.02 -15.74
C ILE A 134 10.26 -4.21 -16.58
N LEU A 135 9.86 -4.72 -17.76
CA LEU A 135 8.91 -4.02 -18.62
C LEU A 135 7.51 -3.91 -18.03
N ASN A 136 7.07 -4.89 -17.23
CA ASN A 136 5.83 -4.80 -16.46
C ASN A 136 5.93 -3.73 -15.37
N ASP A 137 7.05 -3.63 -14.67
CA ASP A 137 7.28 -2.56 -13.69
C ASP A 137 7.28 -1.17 -14.35
N ILE A 138 7.96 -1.03 -15.50
CA ILE A 138 7.92 0.20 -16.31
C ILE A 138 6.50 0.54 -16.73
N SER A 139 5.72 -0.45 -17.14
CA SER A 139 4.32 -0.28 -17.56
C SER A 139 3.47 0.42 -16.49
N THR A 140 3.73 0.15 -15.21
CA THR A 140 3.01 0.81 -14.10
C THR A 140 3.42 2.26 -13.86
N LYS A 141 4.55 2.68 -14.43
CA LYS A 141 5.15 4.02 -14.26
C LYS A 141 4.92 4.94 -15.45
N LEU A 142 4.32 4.45 -16.52
CA LEU A 142 3.99 5.27 -17.68
C LEU A 142 2.99 6.37 -17.29
N PRO A 143 3.15 7.61 -17.80
CA PRO A 143 2.28 8.73 -17.44
C PRO A 143 0.83 8.53 -17.87
N ASP A 144 0.60 7.72 -18.88
CA ASP A 144 -0.70 7.37 -19.46
C ASP A 144 -1.08 5.89 -19.20
N THR A 145 -0.53 5.28 -18.14
CA THR A 145 -0.84 3.89 -17.79
C THR A 145 -2.32 3.71 -17.43
N VAL A 146 -2.81 2.49 -17.60
CA VAL A 146 -4.17 2.12 -17.19
C VAL A 146 -4.34 2.34 -15.68
N VAL A 147 -5.40 3.02 -15.28
CA VAL A 147 -5.77 3.23 -13.89
C VAL A 147 -6.87 2.24 -13.54
N GLN A 148 -6.62 1.37 -12.58
CA GLN A 148 -7.61 0.41 -12.10
C GLN A 148 -8.70 1.08 -11.25
N SER A 149 -9.90 0.50 -11.26
CA SER A 149 -10.96 0.89 -10.33
C SER A 149 -10.52 0.63 -8.88
N SER A 150 -10.91 1.53 -7.99
CA SER A 150 -10.63 1.40 -6.56
C SER A 150 -11.90 1.66 -5.75
N TYR A 151 -11.91 1.25 -4.48
CA TYR A 151 -13.02 1.55 -3.58
C TYR A 151 -12.54 1.80 -2.16
N TYR A 152 -13.33 2.55 -1.41
CA TYR A 152 -13.12 2.83 0.01
C TYR A 152 -14.47 3.08 0.70
N VAL A 153 -14.48 2.97 2.02
CA VAL A 153 -15.66 3.25 2.84
C VAL A 153 -15.54 4.64 3.44
N GLU A 154 -16.55 5.48 3.26
CA GLU A 154 -16.66 6.78 3.86
C GLU A 154 -18.01 6.92 4.59
N GLY A 155 -17.96 6.97 5.93
CA GLY A 155 -19.16 7.00 6.75
C GLY A 155 -20.04 5.77 6.54
N ASN A 156 -21.24 5.98 6.00
CA ASN A 156 -22.20 4.93 5.69
C ASN A 156 -22.33 4.66 4.18
N LYS A 157 -21.29 4.92 3.44
CA LYS A 157 -21.25 4.70 1.98
C LYS A 157 -19.98 3.95 1.61
N LEU A 158 -20.10 3.06 0.63
CA LEU A 158 -19.02 2.54 -0.15
C LEU A 158 -18.90 3.40 -1.40
N ILE A 159 -17.74 3.99 -1.60
CA ILE A 159 -17.41 4.79 -2.77
C ILE A 159 -16.56 3.93 -3.70
N ILE A 160 -16.97 3.79 -4.95
CA ILE A 160 -16.21 3.08 -5.99
C ILE A 160 -15.81 4.10 -7.04
N THR A 161 -14.51 4.33 -7.19
CA THR A 161 -13.96 5.18 -8.26
C THR A 161 -13.67 4.32 -9.48
N ARG A 162 -14.23 4.72 -10.62
CA ARG A 162 -14.04 4.01 -11.88
C ARG A 162 -12.61 4.17 -12.39
N GLY A 163 -12.03 3.07 -12.85
CA GLY A 163 -10.76 3.08 -13.54
C GLY A 163 -10.82 3.78 -14.90
N LYS A 164 -9.65 4.10 -15.44
CA LYS A 164 -9.51 4.78 -16.74
C LYS A 164 -8.68 3.93 -17.67
N THR A 165 -9.13 3.81 -18.92
CA THR A 165 -8.35 3.24 -20.02
C THR A 165 -7.01 3.96 -20.12
N GLY A 166 -5.96 3.21 -20.32
CA GLY A 166 -4.60 3.73 -20.48
C GLY A 166 -3.75 2.79 -21.31
N ASN A 167 -2.46 3.04 -21.34
CA ASN A 167 -1.51 2.22 -22.06
C ASN A 167 -0.74 1.30 -21.12
N ILE A 168 -0.40 0.12 -21.61
CA ILE A 168 0.54 -0.81 -20.97
C ILE A 168 1.62 -1.16 -21.99
N VAL A 169 2.81 -1.51 -21.51
CA VAL A 169 3.88 -1.99 -22.40
C VAL A 169 3.48 -3.35 -23.01
N ASP A 170 3.50 -3.44 -24.34
CA ASP A 170 3.46 -4.73 -25.01
C ASP A 170 4.85 -5.36 -24.91
N VAL A 171 4.96 -6.35 -24.02
CA VAL A 171 6.24 -6.92 -23.61
C VAL A 171 6.96 -7.60 -24.76
N THR A 172 6.25 -8.42 -25.55
CA THR A 172 6.88 -9.23 -26.59
C THR A 172 7.55 -8.40 -27.68
N PRO A 173 6.88 -7.45 -28.35
CA PRO A 173 7.53 -6.62 -29.34
C PRO A 173 8.56 -5.64 -28.74
N SER A 174 8.38 -5.21 -27.48
CA SER A 174 9.36 -4.37 -26.81
C SER A 174 10.66 -5.12 -26.54
N ILE A 175 10.61 -6.38 -26.10
CA ILE A 175 11.79 -7.25 -25.97
C ILE A 175 12.50 -7.43 -27.32
N GLU A 176 11.75 -7.66 -28.39
CA GLU A 176 12.33 -7.84 -29.74
C GLU A 176 13.00 -6.54 -30.19
N ASN A 177 12.39 -5.38 -29.98
CA ASN A 177 13.02 -4.09 -30.29
C ASN A 177 14.31 -3.87 -29.48
N ILE A 178 14.31 -4.18 -28.20
CA ILE A 178 15.50 -4.09 -27.34
C ILE A 178 16.60 -4.99 -27.90
N LYS A 179 16.27 -6.26 -28.16
CA LYS A 179 17.22 -7.24 -28.71
C LYS A 179 17.81 -6.79 -30.03
N ASN A 180 16.99 -6.33 -30.97
CA ASN A 180 17.45 -5.84 -32.28
C ASN A 180 18.38 -4.64 -32.13
N LYS A 181 18.05 -3.69 -31.26
CA LYS A 181 18.91 -2.52 -30.99
C LYS A 181 20.25 -2.89 -30.36
N ILE A 182 20.28 -3.91 -29.50
CA ILE A 182 21.53 -4.44 -28.95
C ILE A 182 22.32 -5.14 -30.07
N GLN A 183 21.67 -5.95 -30.89
CA GLN A 183 22.31 -6.69 -31.99
C GLN A 183 22.94 -5.76 -33.03
N ASP A 184 22.26 -4.66 -33.36
CA ASP A 184 22.76 -3.62 -34.25
C ASP A 184 23.77 -2.67 -33.61
N LEU A 185 23.95 -2.76 -32.27
CA LEU A 185 24.76 -1.86 -31.46
C LEU A 185 24.24 -0.40 -31.49
N SER A 186 23.04 -0.17 -32.01
CA SER A 186 22.45 1.18 -32.14
C SER A 186 21.88 1.75 -30.86
N TYR A 187 21.72 0.94 -29.80
CA TYR A 187 21.28 1.41 -28.47
C TYR A 187 22.27 2.40 -27.84
N ALA A 188 23.55 2.37 -28.22
CA ALA A 188 24.56 3.30 -27.74
C ALA A 188 24.33 4.75 -28.19
N SER A 189 23.65 4.94 -29.32
CA SER A 189 23.42 6.25 -29.94
C SER A 189 21.96 6.64 -30.12
N SER A 190 21.02 5.75 -29.79
CA SER A 190 19.58 5.99 -29.96
C SER A 190 18.75 5.44 -28.82
N LYS A 191 17.69 6.16 -28.47
CA LYS A 191 16.67 5.69 -27.53
C LYS A 191 15.80 4.62 -28.19
N ILE A 192 15.26 3.72 -27.37
CA ILE A 192 14.39 2.63 -27.81
C ILE A 192 12.96 2.97 -27.43
N GLU A 193 12.09 3.18 -28.41
CA GLU A 193 10.66 3.37 -28.17
C GLU A 193 10.03 2.07 -27.70
N LEU A 194 9.34 2.13 -26.55
CA LEU A 194 8.55 1.02 -26.04
C LEU A 194 7.29 0.84 -26.88
N VAL A 195 6.98 -0.37 -27.22
CA VAL A 195 5.70 -0.69 -27.86
C VAL A 195 4.64 -0.74 -26.78
N THR A 196 3.57 0.01 -26.95
CA THR A 196 2.45 0.03 -25.99
C THR A 196 1.15 -0.39 -26.65
N VAL A 197 0.23 -0.88 -25.84
CA VAL A 197 -1.10 -1.26 -26.24
C VAL A 197 -2.11 -0.67 -25.27
N SER A 198 -3.24 -0.19 -25.79
CA SER A 198 -4.35 0.32 -24.97
C SER A 198 -4.97 -0.82 -24.18
N LYS A 199 -5.22 -0.59 -22.88
CA LYS A 199 -5.88 -1.52 -21.99
C LYS A 199 -6.97 -0.82 -21.20
N ASP A 200 -8.14 -1.41 -21.16
CA ASP A 200 -9.22 -1.00 -20.27
C ASP A 200 -8.94 -1.48 -18.84
N PRO A 201 -9.41 -0.76 -17.82
CA PRO A 201 -9.37 -1.25 -16.45
C PRO A 201 -10.17 -2.54 -16.33
N ASP A 202 -9.81 -3.36 -15.35
CA ASP A 202 -10.57 -4.57 -15.05
C ASP A 202 -12.01 -4.20 -14.66
N ALA A 203 -12.96 -5.05 -15.01
CA ALA A 203 -14.37 -4.83 -14.68
C ALA A 203 -14.58 -4.76 -13.17
N ILE A 204 -15.42 -3.83 -12.72
CA ILE A 204 -15.80 -3.70 -11.31
C ILE A 204 -16.61 -4.95 -10.93
N ASP A 205 -16.09 -5.74 -10.01
CA ASP A 205 -16.72 -6.95 -9.48
C ASP A 205 -17.43 -6.62 -8.15
N ILE A 206 -18.73 -6.33 -8.24
CA ILE A 206 -19.57 -5.98 -7.08
C ILE A 206 -19.71 -7.17 -6.12
N ASP A 207 -19.75 -8.42 -6.60
CA ASP A 207 -19.84 -9.59 -5.73
C ASP A 207 -18.57 -9.73 -4.88
N LYS A 208 -17.41 -9.54 -5.48
CA LYS A 208 -16.14 -9.56 -4.77
C LYS A 208 -16.08 -8.45 -3.74
N ILE A 209 -16.42 -7.21 -4.13
CA ILE A 209 -16.41 -6.05 -3.24
C ILE A 209 -17.40 -6.27 -2.08
N HIS A 210 -18.61 -6.77 -2.36
CA HIS A 210 -19.59 -7.08 -1.32
C HIS A 210 -19.05 -8.11 -0.32
N ASN A 211 -18.44 -9.20 -0.80
CA ASN A 211 -17.86 -10.23 0.06
C ASN A 211 -16.71 -9.71 0.94
N GLU A 212 -15.95 -8.73 0.46
CA GLU A 212 -14.86 -8.09 1.22
C GLU A 212 -15.39 -7.10 2.27
N ILE A 213 -16.52 -6.43 2.00
CA ILE A 213 -17.16 -5.45 2.89
C ILE A 213 -18.09 -6.11 3.91
N TYR A 214 -18.79 -7.16 3.51
CA TYR A 214 -19.79 -7.85 4.34
C TYR A 214 -19.16 -8.42 5.61
N LYS A 215 -19.80 -8.12 6.73
CA LYS A 215 -19.44 -8.67 8.05
C LYS A 215 -20.69 -9.00 8.83
N GLU A 216 -20.75 -10.17 9.43
CA GLU A 216 -21.74 -10.50 10.43
C GLU A 216 -21.47 -9.71 11.73
N PRO A 217 -22.54 -9.30 12.45
CA PRO A 217 -22.37 -8.67 13.75
C PRO A 217 -21.85 -9.69 14.77
N VAL A 218 -20.82 -9.28 15.54
CA VAL A 218 -20.22 -10.12 16.58
C VAL A 218 -20.55 -9.58 17.95
N ASN A 219 -21.15 -10.41 18.80
CA ASN A 219 -21.45 -10.05 20.20
C ASN A 219 -20.17 -9.80 20.99
N ALA A 220 -20.24 -8.82 21.89
CA ALA A 220 -19.22 -8.68 22.92
C ALA A 220 -19.27 -9.87 23.88
N TYR A 221 -18.12 -10.31 24.36
CA TYR A 221 -17.98 -11.35 25.38
C TYR A 221 -16.70 -11.14 26.19
N TYR A 222 -16.52 -11.91 27.26
CA TYR A 222 -15.28 -11.87 28.02
C TYR A 222 -14.86 -13.29 28.42
N THR A 223 -13.56 -13.41 28.73
CA THR A 223 -12.95 -14.62 29.30
C THR A 223 -12.32 -14.28 30.63
N THR A 224 -12.18 -15.27 31.53
CA THR A 224 -11.58 -15.07 32.85
C THR A 224 -10.18 -15.64 33.00
N ASN A 225 -9.78 -16.57 32.11
CA ASN A 225 -8.45 -17.17 32.12
C ASN A 225 -7.98 -17.49 30.68
N PRO A 226 -7.19 -16.64 30.05
CA PRO A 226 -6.79 -15.31 30.51
C PRO A 226 -7.98 -14.34 30.59
N TYR A 227 -7.85 -13.30 31.42
CA TYR A 227 -8.85 -12.23 31.46
C TYR A 227 -8.73 -11.37 30.21
N VAL A 228 -9.76 -11.39 29.37
CA VAL A 228 -9.85 -10.58 28.15
C VAL A 228 -11.32 -10.18 27.92
N VAL A 229 -11.57 -8.93 27.62
CA VAL A 229 -12.86 -8.47 27.10
C VAL A 229 -12.74 -8.27 25.60
N TYR A 230 -13.59 -8.96 24.86
CA TYR A 230 -13.70 -8.87 23.40
C TYR A 230 -14.86 -7.92 23.08
N PRO A 231 -14.58 -6.73 22.51
CA PRO A 231 -15.62 -5.78 22.15
C PRO A 231 -16.51 -6.36 21.06
N HIS A 232 -17.72 -5.82 20.96
CA HIS A 232 -18.61 -6.14 19.86
C HIS A 232 -18.09 -5.57 18.53
N GLU A 233 -18.46 -6.22 17.44
CA GLU A 233 -18.28 -5.69 16.09
C GLU A 233 -19.66 -5.54 15.43
N ASN A 234 -19.90 -4.39 14.82
CA ASN A 234 -21.11 -4.20 14.03
C ASN A 234 -21.02 -4.99 12.73
N GLY A 235 -22.13 -5.62 12.35
CA GLY A 235 -22.27 -6.14 11.01
C GLY A 235 -22.29 -5.01 9.98
N VAL A 236 -21.80 -5.29 8.79
CA VAL A 236 -21.79 -4.35 7.65
C VAL A 236 -22.36 -5.07 6.44
N ASP A 237 -23.29 -4.43 5.75
CA ASP A 237 -23.88 -4.93 4.53
C ASP A 237 -24.26 -3.76 3.62
N PHE A 238 -24.52 -4.04 2.35
CA PHE A 238 -25.16 -3.07 1.48
C PHE A 238 -26.57 -2.76 1.97
N ASN A 239 -26.98 -1.50 1.92
CA ASN A 239 -28.36 -1.09 2.22
C ASN A 239 -29.28 -1.18 0.99
N ILE A 240 -28.79 -1.78 -0.07
CA ILE A 240 -29.50 -2.18 -1.29
C ILE A 240 -29.10 -3.61 -1.62
N SER A 241 -29.84 -4.27 -2.51
CA SER A 241 -29.43 -5.60 -2.97
C SER A 241 -28.16 -5.53 -3.84
N VAL A 242 -27.42 -6.63 -3.89
CA VAL A 242 -26.22 -6.75 -4.76
C VAL A 242 -26.62 -6.57 -6.23
N ASP A 243 -27.80 -7.02 -6.64
CA ASP A 243 -28.27 -6.82 -8.02
C ASP A 243 -28.57 -5.35 -8.34
N GLU A 244 -29.13 -4.59 -7.40
CA GLU A 244 -29.29 -3.15 -7.54
C GLU A 244 -27.93 -2.44 -7.63
N ALA A 245 -26.97 -2.83 -6.80
CA ALA A 245 -25.61 -2.29 -6.85
C ALA A 245 -24.93 -2.59 -8.21
N LYS A 246 -25.10 -3.81 -8.76
CA LYS A 246 -24.65 -4.16 -10.13
C LYS A 246 -25.34 -3.31 -11.19
N ALA A 247 -26.64 -3.07 -11.06
CA ALA A 247 -27.40 -2.28 -12.01
C ALA A 247 -26.93 -0.81 -12.07
N MET A 248 -26.36 -0.27 -10.99
CA MET A 248 -25.77 1.09 -10.99
C MET A 248 -24.62 1.23 -11.99
N LEU A 249 -23.87 0.15 -12.25
CA LEU A 249 -22.76 0.15 -13.20
C LEU A 249 -23.21 0.25 -14.67
N ASN A 250 -24.50 0.05 -14.99
CA ASN A 250 -25.03 0.23 -16.35
C ASN A 250 -24.99 1.70 -16.80
N GLU A 251 -25.01 2.62 -15.85
CA GLU A 251 -24.79 4.04 -16.12
C GLU A 251 -23.31 4.36 -15.91
N VAL A 252 -22.65 4.88 -16.95
CA VAL A 252 -21.22 5.21 -16.90
C VAL A 252 -21.01 6.48 -16.07
N LYS A 253 -20.36 6.33 -14.90
CA LYS A 253 -20.00 7.43 -13.99
C LYS A 253 -18.53 7.29 -13.59
N ASP A 254 -17.92 8.39 -13.19
CA ASP A 254 -16.56 8.39 -12.62
C ASP A 254 -16.55 7.80 -11.20
N GLU A 255 -17.68 7.93 -10.49
CA GLU A 255 -17.82 7.46 -9.12
C GLU A 255 -19.23 6.89 -8.87
N TYR A 256 -19.30 5.84 -8.08
CA TYR A 256 -20.55 5.20 -7.65
C TYR A 256 -20.59 5.19 -6.12
N GLU A 257 -21.74 5.54 -5.55
CA GLU A 257 -21.99 5.50 -4.12
C GLU A 257 -22.98 4.38 -3.79
N ILE A 258 -22.55 3.38 -3.04
CA ILE A 258 -23.42 2.30 -2.54
C ILE A 258 -23.67 2.54 -1.05
N PRO A 259 -24.92 2.74 -0.61
CA PRO A 259 -25.22 2.96 0.79
C PRO A 259 -24.97 1.68 1.60
N LEU A 260 -24.34 1.84 2.77
CA LEU A 260 -24.05 0.77 3.72
C LEU A 260 -25.03 0.77 4.89
N LYS A 261 -25.37 -0.41 5.37
CA LYS A 261 -26.16 -0.67 6.57
C LYS A 261 -25.26 -1.28 7.63
N TYR A 262 -25.22 -0.65 8.79
CA TYR A 262 -24.56 -1.19 9.98
C TYR A 262 -25.60 -1.83 10.91
N THR A 263 -25.35 -3.06 11.34
CA THR A 263 -26.23 -3.79 12.23
C THR A 263 -25.50 -4.06 13.54
N ALA A 264 -26.00 -3.49 14.63
CA ALA A 264 -25.47 -3.78 15.95
C ALA A 264 -25.78 -5.22 16.36
N PRO A 265 -24.87 -5.93 17.03
CA PRO A 265 -25.15 -7.26 17.56
C PRO A 265 -26.12 -7.19 18.76
N SER A 266 -26.62 -8.33 19.18
CA SER A 266 -27.56 -8.41 20.32
C SER A 266 -26.90 -8.08 21.66
N VAL A 267 -25.58 -8.25 21.80
CA VAL A 267 -24.80 -7.88 22.98
C VAL A 267 -23.69 -6.92 22.57
N THR A 268 -23.87 -5.64 22.88
CA THR A 268 -22.81 -4.64 22.67
C THR A 268 -21.83 -4.64 23.86
N THR A 269 -20.66 -4.04 23.67
CA THR A 269 -19.61 -3.96 24.70
C THR A 269 -20.14 -3.33 26.00
N ASN A 270 -20.98 -2.31 25.88
CA ASN A 270 -21.58 -1.63 27.04
C ASN A 270 -22.62 -2.49 27.81
N MET A 271 -23.16 -3.53 27.14
CA MET A 271 -24.10 -4.48 27.77
C MET A 271 -23.41 -5.59 28.56
N ILE A 272 -22.09 -5.78 28.41
CA ILE A 272 -21.37 -6.72 29.27
C ILE A 272 -21.54 -6.32 30.72
N GLY A 273 -21.95 -7.28 31.57
CA GLY A 273 -22.25 -7.05 32.97
C GLY A 273 -21.02 -6.66 33.81
N THR A 274 -21.27 -6.23 35.04
CA THR A 274 -20.18 -5.86 35.97
C THR A 274 -19.35 -7.05 36.43
N GLU A 275 -19.84 -8.26 36.27
CA GLU A 275 -19.10 -9.49 36.52
C GLU A 275 -17.82 -9.63 35.65
N ALA A 276 -17.80 -8.99 34.50
CA ALA A 276 -16.63 -8.87 33.64
C ALA A 276 -15.62 -7.80 34.13
N PHE A 277 -15.96 -7.00 35.11
CA PHE A 277 -15.14 -5.91 35.69
C PHE A 277 -15.11 -6.07 37.22
N PRO A 278 -14.30 -7.01 37.73
CA PRO A 278 -14.47 -7.53 39.10
C PRO A 278 -14.12 -6.55 40.20
N ASP A 279 -13.34 -5.53 39.91
CA ASP A 279 -12.83 -4.61 40.91
C ASP A 279 -13.44 -3.22 40.79
N LEU A 280 -13.88 -2.68 41.89
CA LEU A 280 -14.15 -1.24 41.99
C LEU A 280 -12.81 -0.50 42.10
N LEU A 281 -12.41 0.19 41.04
CA LEU A 281 -11.17 0.96 40.99
C LEU A 281 -11.30 2.29 41.74
N ALA A 282 -12.42 3.01 41.53
CA ALA A 282 -12.70 4.24 42.23
C ALA A 282 -14.20 4.59 42.21
N LYS A 283 -14.61 5.43 43.14
CA LYS A 283 -15.97 6.02 43.20
C LYS A 283 -15.90 7.42 43.70
N PHE A 284 -16.84 8.25 43.24
CA PHE A 284 -17.07 9.57 43.79
C PHE A 284 -18.56 9.91 43.75
N SER A 285 -19.02 10.76 44.72
CA SER A 285 -20.40 11.21 44.75
C SER A 285 -20.50 12.68 45.12
N THR A 286 -21.54 13.33 44.63
CA THR A 286 -21.91 14.70 44.96
C THR A 286 -23.39 14.77 45.32
N ASN A 287 -23.75 15.68 46.26
CA ASN A 287 -25.13 15.87 46.68
C ASN A 287 -25.83 16.93 45.81
N TYR A 288 -27.12 16.74 45.59
CA TYR A 288 -27.98 17.69 44.90
C TYR A 288 -29.34 17.81 45.60
N ASN A 289 -30.07 18.89 45.34
CA ASN A 289 -31.42 19.07 45.90
C ASN A 289 -32.44 18.24 45.07
N ALA A 290 -32.89 17.12 45.61
CA ALA A 290 -33.86 16.24 44.94
C ALA A 290 -35.26 16.85 44.78
N ARG A 291 -35.56 17.98 45.46
CA ARG A 291 -36.81 18.71 45.26
C ARG A 291 -36.84 19.55 43.99
N ASP A 292 -35.68 19.83 43.43
CA ASP A 292 -35.54 20.45 42.09
C ASP A 292 -35.73 19.34 41.06
N THR A 293 -36.94 19.18 40.57
CA THR A 293 -37.35 18.09 39.69
C THR A 293 -36.76 18.21 38.31
N ASP A 294 -36.63 19.44 37.77
CA ASP A 294 -36.13 19.71 36.44
C ASP A 294 -34.62 19.48 36.39
N ARG A 295 -33.90 19.99 37.38
CA ARG A 295 -32.47 19.71 37.52
C ARG A 295 -32.21 18.20 37.75
N THR A 296 -33.03 17.53 38.58
CA THR A 296 -32.95 16.08 38.81
C THR A 296 -33.11 15.31 37.50
N THR A 297 -34.05 15.73 36.65
CA THR A 297 -34.26 15.16 35.33
C THR A 297 -33.00 15.29 34.45
N ASN A 298 -32.39 16.48 34.38
CA ASN A 298 -31.17 16.72 33.61
C ASN A 298 -30.00 15.87 34.12
N LEU A 299 -29.80 15.77 35.43
CA LEU A 299 -28.77 14.94 36.04
C LEU A 299 -28.95 13.47 35.66
N ARG A 300 -30.21 12.97 35.74
CA ARG A 300 -30.53 11.58 35.40
C ARG A 300 -30.28 11.27 33.94
N LEU A 301 -30.74 12.12 33.02
CA LEU A 301 -30.51 11.94 31.58
C LEU A 301 -29.02 11.88 31.24
N ALA A 302 -28.22 12.78 31.82
CA ALA A 302 -26.78 12.75 31.59
C ALA A 302 -26.13 11.49 32.17
N ALA A 303 -26.51 11.08 33.38
CA ALA A 303 -25.98 9.87 34.02
C ALA A 303 -26.39 8.60 33.28
N GLU A 304 -27.61 8.50 32.77
CA GLU A 304 -28.11 7.35 31.99
C GLU A 304 -27.32 7.17 30.68
N LYS A 305 -26.93 8.27 30.01
CA LYS A 305 -26.10 8.21 28.81
C LYS A 305 -24.69 7.69 29.09
N ILE A 306 -24.13 8.02 30.25
CA ILE A 306 -22.78 7.62 30.65
C ILE A 306 -22.77 6.20 31.22
N ASN A 307 -23.86 5.81 31.89
CA ASN A 307 -23.94 4.54 32.59
C ASN A 307 -23.77 3.34 31.69
N GLY A 308 -22.85 2.44 32.04
CA GLY A 308 -22.53 1.24 31.27
C GLY A 308 -21.41 1.44 30.23
N THR A 309 -20.94 2.67 29.99
CA THR A 309 -19.85 2.91 29.03
C THR A 309 -18.63 2.08 29.38
N VAL A 310 -18.11 1.35 28.43
CA VAL A 310 -16.86 0.59 28.51
C VAL A 310 -15.82 1.26 27.65
N LEU A 311 -14.62 1.45 28.21
CA LEU A 311 -13.44 1.95 27.49
C LEU A 311 -12.38 0.86 27.43
N MET A 312 -12.02 0.44 26.24
CA MET A 312 -10.90 -0.46 26.02
C MET A 312 -9.56 0.25 26.31
N PRO A 313 -8.45 -0.49 26.54
CA PRO A 313 -7.13 0.11 26.69
C PRO A 313 -6.80 1.09 25.57
N GLY A 314 -6.40 2.29 25.93
CA GLY A 314 -6.06 3.35 24.97
C GLY A 314 -7.23 4.18 24.45
N GLU A 315 -8.48 3.80 24.70
CA GLU A 315 -9.65 4.58 24.28
C GLU A 315 -9.85 5.84 25.14
N THR A 316 -10.40 6.86 24.50
CA THR A 316 -10.70 8.16 25.12
C THR A 316 -12.19 8.36 25.22
N PHE A 317 -12.66 8.64 26.44
CA PHE A 317 -14.01 9.10 26.72
C PHE A 317 -14.15 10.58 26.37
N SER A 318 -15.26 10.97 25.76
CA SER A 318 -15.67 12.35 25.54
C SER A 318 -17.08 12.54 26.11
N TYR A 319 -17.22 13.42 27.10
CA TYR A 319 -18.50 13.69 27.72
C TYR A 319 -19.54 14.19 26.72
N ASN A 320 -19.16 15.13 25.87
CA ASN A 320 -20.04 15.69 24.85
C ASN A 320 -20.48 14.69 23.81
N THR A 321 -19.59 13.77 23.41
CA THR A 321 -19.89 12.68 22.44
C THR A 321 -20.89 11.70 23.05
N VAL A 322 -20.67 11.29 24.30
CA VAL A 322 -21.51 10.26 24.98
C VAL A 322 -22.87 10.82 25.39
N VAL A 323 -22.89 12.00 25.98
CA VAL A 323 -24.15 12.62 26.49
C VAL A 323 -24.95 13.26 25.34
N GLY A 324 -24.28 13.74 24.31
CA GLY A 324 -24.91 14.40 23.16
C GLY A 324 -25.37 15.84 23.46
N GLU A 325 -26.05 16.43 22.50
CA GLU A 325 -26.61 17.76 22.62
C GLU A 325 -27.79 17.79 23.62
N ARG A 326 -27.87 18.86 24.44
CA ARG A 326 -28.91 19.07 25.45
C ARG A 326 -30.07 19.81 24.82
N THR A 327 -31.06 19.08 24.33
CA THR A 327 -32.24 19.65 23.65
C THR A 327 -33.54 19.30 24.41
N ILE A 328 -34.59 20.07 24.15
CA ILE A 328 -35.94 19.77 24.67
C ILE A 328 -36.39 18.41 24.11
N ALA A 329 -36.11 18.11 22.86
CA ALA A 329 -36.44 16.83 22.21
C ALA A 329 -35.75 15.64 22.88
N ALA A 330 -34.55 15.82 23.44
CA ALA A 330 -33.83 14.83 24.23
C ALA A 330 -34.34 14.74 25.70
N GLY A 331 -35.33 15.51 26.08
CA GLY A 331 -35.98 15.49 27.40
C GLY A 331 -35.36 16.44 28.42
N TYR A 332 -34.35 17.22 28.05
CA TYR A 332 -33.74 18.18 28.98
C TYR A 332 -34.69 19.31 29.32
N LYS A 333 -34.55 19.83 30.53
CA LYS A 333 -35.37 20.89 31.14
C LYS A 333 -34.53 22.14 31.41
N GLU A 334 -35.18 23.27 31.53
CA GLU A 334 -34.56 24.48 32.05
C GLU A 334 -34.35 24.35 33.58
N ALA A 335 -33.16 24.64 34.02
CA ALA A 335 -32.80 24.65 35.45
C ALA A 335 -31.60 25.58 35.66
N ALA A 336 -31.37 25.93 36.94
CA ALA A 336 -30.30 26.86 37.32
C ALA A 336 -28.93 26.38 36.81
N MET A 337 -28.22 27.28 36.08
CA MET A 337 -26.85 27.13 35.59
C MET A 337 -26.04 28.41 35.79
N TYR A 338 -24.72 28.30 35.77
CA TYR A 338 -23.85 29.47 35.81
C TYR A 338 -23.57 29.93 34.38
N GLN A 339 -23.89 31.20 34.10
CA GLN A 339 -23.59 31.83 32.80
C GLN A 339 -23.13 33.28 33.03
N ASN A 340 -21.97 33.64 32.49
CA ASN A 340 -21.37 34.99 32.60
C ASN A 340 -21.27 35.51 34.05
N GLY A 341 -21.11 34.64 35.04
CA GLY A 341 -20.95 35.04 36.42
C GLY A 341 -22.27 35.15 37.22
N GLU A 342 -23.39 34.87 36.58
CA GLU A 342 -24.72 34.91 37.20
C GLU A 342 -25.36 33.51 37.19
N VAL A 343 -26.31 33.32 38.08
CA VAL A 343 -27.16 32.11 38.06
C VAL A 343 -28.38 32.42 37.23
N VAL A 344 -28.55 31.71 36.14
CA VAL A 344 -29.68 31.86 35.22
C VAL A 344 -30.32 30.49 34.97
N ASP A 345 -31.57 30.45 34.60
CA ASP A 345 -32.19 29.21 34.14
C ASP A 345 -31.80 28.98 32.67
N GLY A 346 -31.35 27.78 32.39
CA GLY A 346 -30.96 27.37 31.06
C GLY A 346 -31.13 25.87 30.81
N LEU A 347 -31.30 25.52 29.54
CA LEU A 347 -31.56 24.14 29.12
C LEU A 347 -30.38 23.22 29.51
N GLY A 348 -30.69 22.15 30.23
CA GLY A 348 -29.66 21.22 30.70
C GLY A 348 -28.95 21.72 32.00
N GLY A 349 -29.49 22.72 32.71
CA GLY A 349 -28.90 23.18 33.98
C GLY A 349 -28.64 22.01 34.92
N GLY A 350 -27.44 21.97 35.50
CA GLY A 350 -27.00 20.91 36.43
C GLY A 350 -26.05 19.86 35.87
N ILE A 351 -25.99 19.63 34.57
CA ILE A 351 -25.19 18.52 33.96
C ILE A 351 -23.71 18.58 34.31
N CYS A 352 -23.12 19.78 34.50
CA CYS A 352 -21.75 19.93 34.95
C CYS A 352 -21.46 19.29 36.32
N GLN A 353 -22.51 19.02 37.12
CA GLN A 353 -22.36 18.25 38.35
C GLN A 353 -22.03 16.78 38.05
N ILE A 354 -22.61 16.19 36.99
CA ILE A 354 -22.31 14.82 36.57
C ILE A 354 -20.88 14.73 36.00
N SER A 355 -20.46 15.68 35.11
CA SER A 355 -19.09 15.71 34.62
C SER A 355 -18.07 15.91 35.75
N THR A 356 -18.37 16.72 36.75
CA THR A 356 -17.54 16.91 37.95
C THR A 356 -17.46 15.64 38.81
N THR A 357 -18.61 14.96 39.01
CA THR A 357 -18.66 13.69 39.78
C THR A 357 -17.80 12.62 39.07
N LEU A 358 -17.95 12.49 37.74
CA LEU A 358 -17.18 11.56 36.94
C LEU A 358 -15.69 11.94 36.94
N TYR A 359 -15.35 13.22 36.78
CA TYR A 359 -13.95 13.69 36.81
C TYR A 359 -13.24 13.27 38.10
N ASN A 360 -13.88 13.40 39.25
CA ASN A 360 -13.29 12.94 40.50
C ASN A 360 -13.13 11.42 40.59
N ALA A 361 -14.10 10.64 40.13
CA ALA A 361 -13.96 9.19 40.05
C ALA A 361 -12.78 8.78 39.11
N VAL A 362 -12.62 9.49 38.01
CA VAL A 362 -11.50 9.29 37.04
C VAL A 362 -10.16 9.62 37.69
N LEU A 363 -10.03 10.72 38.41
CA LEU A 363 -8.82 11.06 39.16
C LEU A 363 -8.42 9.97 40.15
N TYR A 364 -9.37 9.49 40.96
CA TYR A 364 -9.11 8.43 41.94
C TYR A 364 -8.80 7.06 41.30
N SER A 365 -9.20 6.83 40.06
CA SER A 365 -8.82 5.63 39.31
C SER A 365 -7.49 5.75 38.57
N ASN A 366 -6.78 6.86 38.75
CA ASN A 366 -5.47 7.15 38.09
C ASN A 366 -5.50 7.06 36.57
N LEU A 367 -6.60 7.48 35.94
CA LEU A 367 -6.72 7.56 34.49
C LEU A 367 -6.28 8.93 33.99
N GLU A 368 -5.78 8.99 32.78
CA GLU A 368 -5.25 10.22 32.17
C GLU A 368 -6.36 11.22 31.82
N ILE A 369 -6.24 12.45 32.31
CA ILE A 369 -7.13 13.54 31.92
C ILE A 369 -6.60 14.16 30.62
N VAL A 370 -7.39 14.05 29.55
CA VAL A 370 -7.03 14.58 28.21
C VAL A 370 -7.51 16.02 28.03
N GLU A 371 -8.74 16.31 28.48
CA GLU A 371 -9.32 17.66 28.41
C GLU A 371 -10.21 17.91 29.63
N ARG A 372 -9.95 19.01 30.29
CA ARG A 372 -10.77 19.47 31.43
C ARG A 372 -10.67 20.98 31.57
N ARG A 373 -11.81 21.61 31.85
CA ARG A 373 -11.88 23.04 32.21
C ARG A 373 -12.64 23.20 33.52
N ASN A 374 -12.15 24.08 34.39
CA ASN A 374 -12.88 24.46 35.62
C ASN A 374 -14.00 25.46 35.33
N HIS A 375 -14.97 25.55 36.23
CA HIS A 375 -15.92 26.64 36.19
C HIS A 375 -15.24 27.98 36.52
N GLN A 376 -15.86 29.05 36.09
CA GLN A 376 -15.43 30.38 36.44
C GLN A 376 -15.58 30.64 37.95
N PHE A 377 -16.59 30.04 38.59
CA PHE A 377 -16.83 30.05 40.03
C PHE A 377 -16.84 28.64 40.59
N VAL A 378 -16.32 28.47 41.81
CA VAL A 378 -16.30 27.17 42.48
C VAL A 378 -17.72 26.71 42.75
N PRO A 379 -18.18 25.60 42.15
CA PRO A 379 -19.53 25.11 42.40
C PRO A 379 -19.66 24.53 43.82
N SER A 380 -20.84 24.67 44.43
CA SER A 380 -21.07 24.24 45.81
C SER A 380 -20.93 22.74 46.06
N TYR A 381 -20.96 21.92 45.02
CA TYR A 381 -20.86 20.47 45.08
C TYR A 381 -19.42 19.92 44.90
N ALA A 382 -18.43 20.79 44.69
CA ALA A 382 -17.04 20.37 44.53
C ALA A 382 -16.06 21.33 45.22
N LYS A 383 -14.89 20.81 45.64
CA LYS A 383 -13.80 21.64 46.13
C LYS A 383 -13.15 22.41 44.96
N ALA A 384 -12.49 23.52 45.26
CA ALA A 384 -11.77 24.30 44.29
C ALA A 384 -10.76 23.43 43.53
N GLY A 385 -10.69 23.56 42.19
CA GLY A 385 -9.82 22.78 41.31
C GLY A 385 -10.29 21.34 41.04
N ARG A 386 -11.39 20.90 41.65
CA ARG A 386 -11.91 19.53 41.51
C ARG A 386 -13.25 19.45 40.76
N ASP A 387 -13.53 20.44 39.96
CA ASP A 387 -14.70 20.55 39.11
C ASP A 387 -14.35 20.39 37.63
N ALA A 388 -15.31 20.01 36.82
CA ALA A 388 -15.18 19.94 35.37
C ALA A 388 -16.44 20.51 34.72
N THR A 389 -16.32 21.63 34.01
CA THR A 389 -17.41 22.22 33.23
C THR A 389 -17.46 21.65 31.83
N VAL A 390 -18.66 21.56 31.29
CA VAL A 390 -18.90 21.09 29.92
C VAL A 390 -19.91 21.99 29.21
N VAL A 391 -19.65 22.31 27.94
CA VAL A 391 -20.57 23.03 27.05
C VAL A 391 -20.54 22.34 25.70
N TYR A 392 -21.69 21.90 25.22
CA TYR A 392 -21.74 21.19 23.92
C TYR A 392 -21.21 22.05 22.80
N GLY A 393 -20.34 21.44 21.98
CA GLY A 393 -19.69 22.10 20.83
C GLY A 393 -18.53 23.03 21.19
N SER A 394 -18.19 23.26 22.49
CA SER A 394 -17.11 24.20 22.83
C SER A 394 -16.22 23.79 24.01
N ILE A 395 -16.73 23.18 25.04
CA ILE A 395 -15.95 22.74 26.23
C ILE A 395 -16.30 21.29 26.51
N ASP A 396 -15.30 20.43 26.52
CA ASP A 396 -15.50 19.02 26.81
C ASP A 396 -14.74 18.56 28.07
N PHE A 397 -15.15 17.42 28.58
CA PHE A 397 -14.39 16.66 29.56
C PHE A 397 -14.00 15.33 28.92
N LYS A 398 -12.67 15.12 28.74
CA LYS A 398 -12.13 13.92 28.13
C LYS A 398 -11.10 13.28 29.03
N PHE A 399 -11.09 11.97 29.07
CA PHE A 399 -10.06 11.17 29.74
C PHE A 399 -9.81 9.89 28.97
N LYS A 400 -8.63 9.32 29.15
CA LYS A 400 -8.17 8.12 28.43
C LYS A 400 -8.00 6.96 29.40
N ASN A 401 -8.43 5.77 28.98
CA ASN A 401 -8.08 4.55 29.68
C ASN A 401 -6.62 4.21 29.41
N THR A 402 -5.75 4.50 30.37
CA THR A 402 -4.30 4.21 30.31
C THR A 402 -3.94 2.87 30.95
N ARG A 403 -4.94 2.11 31.43
CA ARG A 403 -4.72 0.77 32.01
C ARG A 403 -4.56 -0.28 30.91
N ASN A 404 -3.99 -1.44 31.27
CA ASN A 404 -3.85 -2.57 30.36
C ASN A 404 -5.16 -3.34 30.12
N TYR A 405 -6.19 -3.05 30.92
CA TYR A 405 -7.48 -3.72 30.87
C TYR A 405 -8.61 -2.72 30.68
N PRO A 406 -9.76 -3.14 30.13
CA PRO A 406 -10.90 -2.27 29.94
C PRO A 406 -11.48 -1.82 31.28
N VAL A 407 -12.09 -0.63 31.28
CA VAL A 407 -12.84 -0.07 32.43
C VAL A 407 -14.28 0.16 32.05
N LYS A 408 -15.17 0.00 33.04
CA LYS A 408 -16.63 0.26 32.92
C LYS A 408 -17.04 1.37 33.85
N ILE A 409 -17.80 2.32 33.32
CA ILE A 409 -18.33 3.45 34.06
C ILE A 409 -19.78 3.14 34.51
N LEU A 410 -20.05 3.22 35.78
CA LEU A 410 -21.40 3.23 36.28
C LEU A 410 -21.73 4.62 36.87
N CYS A 411 -22.86 5.19 36.43
CA CYS A 411 -23.28 6.50 36.85
C CYS A 411 -24.75 6.46 37.28
N THR A 412 -25.05 6.89 38.49
CA THR A 412 -26.40 6.84 39.07
C THR A 412 -26.80 8.16 39.71
N VAL A 413 -28.09 8.51 39.61
CA VAL A 413 -28.68 9.70 40.22
C VAL A 413 -29.95 9.28 40.98
N SER A 414 -29.89 9.27 42.28
CA SER A 414 -31.02 8.85 43.14
C SER A 414 -30.91 9.45 44.53
N GLY A 415 -32.05 9.74 45.18
CA GLY A 415 -32.11 10.13 46.59
C GLY A 415 -31.31 11.38 46.96
N GLY A 416 -31.09 12.32 46.02
CA GLY A 416 -30.28 13.52 46.24
C GLY A 416 -28.76 13.30 46.08
N VAL A 417 -28.36 12.14 45.59
CA VAL A 417 -26.94 11.79 45.36
C VAL A 417 -26.72 11.45 43.89
N ALA A 418 -25.76 12.12 43.27
CA ALA A 418 -25.17 11.73 42.00
C ALA A 418 -23.86 10.97 42.27
N LYS A 419 -23.71 9.75 41.74
CA LYS A 419 -22.56 8.89 42.01
C LYS A 419 -22.01 8.34 40.67
N CYS A 420 -20.70 8.38 40.53
CA CYS A 420 -19.98 7.70 39.45
C CYS A 420 -18.96 6.71 40.03
N GLU A 421 -18.89 5.53 39.44
CA GLU A 421 -18.00 4.42 39.83
C GLU A 421 -17.27 3.94 38.60
N ILE A 422 -15.97 3.65 38.73
CA ILE A 422 -15.15 3.07 37.71
C ILE A 422 -14.79 1.65 38.13
N TYR A 423 -15.21 0.68 37.36
CA TYR A 423 -14.91 -0.74 37.51
C TYR A 423 -13.91 -1.21 36.50
N GLY A 424 -13.12 -2.23 36.84
CA GLY A 424 -12.13 -2.85 35.95
C GLY A 424 -11.45 -4.03 36.60
N LEU A 425 -10.23 -4.33 36.15
CA LEU A 425 -9.34 -5.29 36.80
C LEU A 425 -8.21 -4.52 37.49
N LYS A 426 -7.96 -4.81 38.78
CA LYS A 426 -6.79 -4.28 39.49
C LYS A 426 -5.51 -4.85 38.94
N GLU A 427 -4.51 -4.01 38.78
CA GLU A 427 -3.18 -4.36 38.28
C GLU A 427 -2.21 -4.48 39.47
N ASN A 428 -1.09 -5.11 39.28
CA ASN A 428 -0.07 -5.21 40.30
C ASN A 428 1.28 -4.64 39.79
N PRO A 429 1.75 -3.49 40.32
CA PRO A 429 1.13 -2.69 41.39
C PRO A 429 -0.04 -1.85 40.90
N ASP A 430 -1.04 -1.59 41.79
CA ASP A 430 -2.05 -0.56 41.60
C ASP A 430 -1.84 0.55 42.65
N TYR A 431 -2.32 1.74 42.39
CA TYR A 431 -2.06 2.92 43.23
C TYR A 431 -3.25 3.32 44.04
N ASP A 432 -3.04 3.63 45.31
CA ASP A 432 -3.98 4.42 46.11
C ASP A 432 -3.75 5.91 45.85
N VAL A 433 -4.72 6.57 45.21
CA VAL A 433 -4.59 7.96 44.80
C VAL A 433 -5.07 8.89 45.91
N GLU A 434 -4.19 9.73 46.41
CA GLU A 434 -4.53 10.85 47.30
C GLU A 434 -4.52 12.16 46.50
N ILE A 435 -5.59 12.96 46.63
CA ILE A 435 -5.71 14.24 45.94
C ILE A 435 -5.67 15.36 46.98
N THR A 436 -4.62 16.16 46.90
CA THR A 436 -4.47 17.39 47.67
C THR A 436 -4.93 18.58 46.85
N SER A 437 -5.74 19.48 47.43
CA SER A 437 -6.28 20.67 46.75
C SER A 437 -6.33 21.87 47.71
#